data_6fdba587fbaf93f6dc1b54ca451da75e
#
_entry.id   6fdba587fbaf93f6dc1b54ca451da75e
#
_cell.length_a   1.000
_cell.length_b   1.000
_cell.length_c   1.000
_cell.angle_alpha   90.00
_cell.angle_beta   90.00
_cell.angle_gamma   90.00
#
_symmetry.space_group_name_H-M   'P 1'
#
loop_
_entity.id
_entity.type
_entity.pdbx_description
1 polymer ?
#
loop_
_entity_poly.entity_id
_entity_poly.type
_entity_poly.pdbx_seq_one_letter_code
_entity_poly.pdbx_strand_id
1 'polypeptide(L)'
;AASPLYEQPLLVKEAQTVNAATFADGQQMGKTLTLPVHWNKATAKPLLGNKVNEAVLNNGVRGSLKQTDFEWCSWGSSDRISFTVDLLQKEKMNTLTIGCITNYGMGVHKPKSIRVAVSDDNATYRDINELEYTPEEIFREGTFIEDLSIDMRGTVARYVRVTTEGAGECPADHVRPGQESRVCFDELIIE
;
A
#
# COMPACT_ATOMS: atom_id res chain seq x y z
N ALA A 1 -12.61 -13.20 30.43
CA ALA A 1 -11.24 -12.79 30.75
C ALA A 1 -11.19 -11.27 30.60
N ALA A 2 -10.60 -10.55 31.55
CA ALA A 2 -10.41 -9.12 31.42
C ALA A 2 -9.30 -8.86 30.38
N SER A 3 -9.52 -7.93 29.45
CA SER A 3 -8.48 -7.49 28.52
C SER A 3 -7.35 -6.79 29.30
N PRO A 4 -6.08 -6.98 28.93
CA PRO A 4 -5.00 -6.25 29.57
C PRO A 4 -5.13 -4.75 29.31
N LEU A 5 -4.71 -3.94 30.27
CA LEU A 5 -4.59 -2.50 30.07
C LEU A 5 -3.44 -2.22 29.09
N TYR A 6 -3.66 -1.27 28.17
CA TYR A 6 -2.60 -0.83 27.27
C TYR A 6 -1.63 0.10 28.01
N GLU A 7 -0.40 -0.35 28.18
CA GLU A 7 0.66 0.38 28.89
C GLU A 7 1.88 0.63 28.01
N GLN A 8 2.04 -0.13 26.92
CA GLN A 8 3.18 -0.03 26.01
C GLN A 8 2.80 -0.53 24.61
N PRO A 9 3.58 -0.20 23.56
CA PRO A 9 3.34 -0.68 22.21
C PRO A 9 3.27 -2.20 22.14
N LEU A 10 2.29 -2.71 21.38
CA LEU A 10 2.14 -4.15 21.14
C LEU A 10 3.10 -4.56 20.03
N LEU A 11 3.91 -5.57 20.29
CA LEU A 11 4.77 -6.16 19.27
C LEU A 11 4.00 -7.26 18.53
N VAL A 12 3.64 -6.99 17.28
CA VAL A 12 3.05 -7.95 16.36
C VAL A 12 4.16 -8.65 15.60
N LYS A 13 4.14 -9.99 15.49
CA LYS A 13 5.15 -10.81 14.82
C LYS A 13 4.58 -11.79 13.80
N GLU A 14 3.27 -11.88 13.73
CA GLU A 14 2.52 -12.78 12.84
C GLU A 14 1.15 -12.20 12.55
N ALA A 15 0.44 -12.78 11.57
CA ALA A 15 -0.93 -12.38 11.26
C ALA A 15 -1.84 -12.56 12.47
N GLN A 16 -2.49 -11.49 12.90
CA GLN A 16 -3.42 -11.49 14.04
C GLN A 16 -4.39 -10.31 13.98
N THR A 17 -5.44 -10.39 14.78
CA THR A 17 -6.37 -9.27 14.96
C THR A 17 -6.14 -8.61 16.31
N VAL A 18 -5.85 -7.33 16.30
CA VAL A 18 -5.75 -6.49 17.50
C VAL A 18 -7.09 -5.84 17.76
N ASN A 19 -7.64 -6.05 18.97
CA ASN A 19 -8.85 -5.38 19.42
C ASN A 19 -8.50 -4.40 20.55
N ALA A 20 -8.97 -3.16 20.45
CA ALA A 20 -8.79 -2.15 21.49
C ALA A 20 -10.12 -1.44 21.81
N ALA A 21 -10.35 -1.17 23.09
CA ALA A 21 -11.51 -0.43 23.54
C ALA A 21 -11.11 0.52 24.68
N THR A 22 -11.79 1.65 24.77
CA THR A 22 -11.63 2.63 25.87
C THR A 22 -12.69 2.37 26.93
N PHE A 23 -12.30 2.52 28.20
CA PHE A 23 -13.19 2.39 29.33
C PHE A 23 -13.04 3.60 30.25
N ALA A 24 -14.16 4.08 30.80
CA ALA A 24 -14.20 5.05 31.89
C ALA A 24 -15.19 4.54 32.94
N ASP A 25 -14.81 4.58 34.21
CA ASP A 25 -15.61 4.11 35.35
C ASP A 25 -16.20 2.70 35.17
N GLY A 26 -15.41 1.78 34.55
CA GLY A 26 -15.80 0.42 34.24
C GLY A 26 -16.78 0.23 33.09
N GLN A 27 -17.17 1.31 32.40
CA GLN A 27 -18.04 1.26 31.22
C GLN A 27 -17.24 1.49 29.94
N GLN A 28 -17.54 0.71 28.90
CA GLN A 28 -16.93 0.89 27.59
C GLN A 28 -17.41 2.19 26.94
N MET A 29 -16.44 3.02 26.52
CA MET A 29 -16.66 4.27 25.82
C MET A 29 -16.47 4.08 24.31
N GLY A 30 -17.56 4.12 23.57
CA GLY A 30 -17.54 3.98 22.12
C GLY A 30 -17.42 2.53 21.66
N LYS A 31 -17.03 2.36 20.38
CA LYS A 31 -16.91 1.05 19.73
C LYS A 31 -15.52 0.46 19.96
N THR A 32 -15.44 -0.86 19.99
CA THR A 32 -14.16 -1.55 19.92
C THR A 32 -13.52 -1.29 18.55
N LEU A 33 -12.27 -0.86 18.56
CA LEU A 33 -11.43 -0.86 17.37
C LEU A 33 -11.01 -2.32 17.12
N THR A 34 -11.23 -2.80 15.90
CA THR A 34 -10.76 -4.11 15.45
C THR A 34 -9.82 -3.89 14.27
N LEU A 35 -8.55 -4.26 14.44
CA LEU A 35 -7.50 -4.07 13.47
C LEU A 35 -6.93 -5.43 13.07
N PRO A 36 -7.31 -5.99 11.92
CA PRO A 36 -6.63 -7.16 11.38
C PRO A 36 -5.26 -6.75 10.84
N VAL A 37 -4.22 -7.43 11.30
CA VAL A 37 -2.85 -7.27 10.81
C VAL A 37 -2.51 -8.48 9.94
N HIS A 38 -2.22 -8.22 8.67
CA HIS A 38 -1.81 -9.21 7.70
C HIS A 38 -0.29 -9.31 7.71
N TRP A 39 0.23 -10.53 7.79
CA TRP A 39 1.68 -10.75 7.80
C TRP A 39 2.11 -11.42 6.51
N ASN A 40 3.01 -10.78 5.78
CA ASN A 40 3.56 -11.26 4.51
C ASN A 40 5.09 -11.05 4.47
N LYS A 41 5.76 -11.43 3.39
CA LYS A 41 7.23 -11.32 3.28
C LYS A 41 7.74 -9.88 3.35
N ALA A 42 6.93 -8.89 2.97
CA ALA A 42 7.30 -7.47 3.02
C ALA A 42 7.01 -6.81 4.38
N THR A 43 6.16 -7.42 5.22
CA THR A 43 5.71 -6.80 6.48
C THR A 43 6.89 -6.50 7.40
N ALA A 44 6.96 -5.25 7.88
CA ALA A 44 8.01 -4.71 8.77
C ALA A 44 9.44 -4.83 8.20
N LYS A 45 9.61 -4.93 6.87
CA LYS A 45 10.90 -4.91 6.21
C LYS A 45 11.33 -3.48 5.89
N PRO A 46 12.65 -3.18 5.84
CA PRO A 46 13.13 -1.85 5.47
C PRO A 46 12.63 -1.43 4.08
N LEU A 47 12.08 -0.23 3.98
CA LEU A 47 11.69 0.43 2.75
C LEU A 47 12.69 1.54 2.41
N LEU A 48 13.22 1.52 1.21
CA LEU A 48 14.19 2.48 0.69
C LEU A 48 13.53 3.27 -0.43
N GLY A 49 13.51 4.60 -0.33
CA GLY A 49 12.92 5.44 -1.37
C GLY A 49 12.60 6.84 -0.88
N ASN A 50 12.19 7.71 -1.82
CA ASN A 50 11.80 9.08 -1.50
C ASN A 50 10.30 9.15 -1.20
N LYS A 51 9.92 9.91 -0.17
CA LYS A 51 8.52 10.12 0.23
C LYS A 51 7.74 8.82 0.56
N VAL A 52 8.45 7.78 1.00
CA VAL A 52 7.83 6.52 1.41
C VAL A 52 7.59 6.56 2.91
N ASN A 53 6.42 6.14 3.33
CA ASN A 53 6.08 6.01 4.74
C ASN A 53 6.06 4.52 5.12
N GLU A 54 7.13 4.07 5.76
CA GLU A 54 7.28 2.69 6.24
C GLU A 54 6.19 2.29 7.26
N ALA A 55 5.64 3.28 7.98
CA ALA A 55 4.55 3.02 8.91
C ALA A 55 3.19 2.74 8.22
N VAL A 56 3.15 2.82 6.88
CA VAL A 56 1.94 2.59 6.09
C VAL A 56 2.12 1.44 5.12
N LEU A 57 3.10 1.52 4.20
CA LEU A 57 3.16 0.62 3.04
C LEU A 57 3.47 -0.84 3.36
N ASN A 58 3.95 -1.18 4.56
CA ASN A 58 4.25 -2.56 4.95
C ASN A 58 4.07 -2.82 6.44
N ASN A 59 3.07 -2.20 7.02
CA ASN A 59 2.71 -2.41 8.43
C ASN A 59 1.72 -3.57 8.65
N GLY A 60 1.26 -4.20 7.57
CA GLY A 60 0.28 -5.29 7.59
C GLY A 60 -1.17 -4.82 7.73
N VAL A 61 -1.44 -3.53 7.60
CA VAL A 61 -2.79 -2.95 7.78
C VAL A 61 -3.30 -2.39 6.46
N ARG A 62 -4.54 -2.76 6.11
CA ARG A 62 -5.19 -2.28 4.90
C ARG A 62 -5.92 -0.95 5.15
N GLY A 63 -5.89 -0.08 4.16
CA GLY A 63 -6.61 1.18 4.18
C GLY A 63 -8.13 1.01 4.07
N SER A 64 -8.87 2.01 4.54
CA SER A 64 -10.33 2.09 4.41
C SER A 64 -10.75 2.87 3.15
N LEU A 65 -12.06 2.90 2.85
CA LEU A 65 -12.60 3.71 1.74
C LEU A 65 -12.43 5.24 1.93
N LYS A 66 -11.76 5.67 2.98
CA LYS A 66 -11.47 7.07 3.26
C LYS A 66 -10.00 7.36 3.02
N GLN A 67 -9.66 7.91 1.85
CA GLN A 67 -8.27 8.17 1.43
C GLN A 67 -7.47 9.11 2.36
N THR A 68 -8.11 9.73 3.35
CA THR A 68 -7.47 10.57 4.38
C THR A 68 -7.12 9.80 5.65
N ASP A 69 -7.41 8.52 5.73
CA ASP A 69 -6.98 7.68 6.84
C ASP A 69 -5.45 7.53 6.85
N PHE A 70 -4.90 7.22 8.01
CA PHE A 70 -3.44 7.11 8.20
C PHE A 70 -2.81 5.95 7.41
N GLU A 71 -3.61 5.01 6.93
CA GLU A 71 -3.17 3.81 6.20
C GLU A 71 -2.97 4.07 4.69
N TRP A 72 -3.03 5.31 4.23
CA TRP A 72 -2.80 5.67 2.84
C TRP A 72 -1.53 6.50 2.68
N CYS A 73 -0.59 5.98 1.88
CA CYS A 73 0.55 6.72 1.37
C CYS A 73 0.16 7.37 0.05
N SER A 74 0.30 8.71 -0.08
CA SER A 74 -0.24 9.47 -1.20
C SER A 74 0.82 10.30 -1.91
N TRP A 75 0.81 10.27 -3.25
CA TRP A 75 1.69 11.05 -4.13
C TRP A 75 0.88 11.80 -5.18
N GLY A 76 1.39 12.96 -5.62
CA GLY A 76 0.95 13.60 -6.85
C GLY A 76 1.40 12.78 -8.07
N SER A 77 0.68 12.86 -9.16
CA SER A 77 1.01 12.09 -10.37
C SER A 77 2.27 12.59 -11.09
N SER A 78 2.73 13.81 -10.81
CA SER A 78 4.04 14.32 -11.24
C SER A 78 5.21 13.78 -10.41
N ASP A 79 4.95 13.20 -9.24
CA ASP A 79 5.98 12.59 -8.42
C ASP A 79 6.49 11.29 -9.08
N ARG A 80 7.81 11.13 -9.13
CA ARG A 80 8.40 9.84 -9.48
C ARG A 80 8.30 8.92 -8.27
N ILE A 81 7.33 8.01 -8.30
CA ILE A 81 7.11 7.05 -7.23
C ILE A 81 8.03 5.85 -7.48
N SER A 82 9.05 5.68 -6.63
CA SER A 82 9.93 4.52 -6.68
C SER A 82 10.39 4.18 -5.27
N PHE A 83 10.16 2.95 -4.86
CA PHE A 83 10.63 2.43 -3.58
C PHE A 83 11.12 0.99 -3.70
N THR A 84 11.98 0.60 -2.79
CA THR A 84 12.57 -0.75 -2.74
C THR A 84 12.36 -1.34 -1.36
N VAL A 85 11.85 -2.57 -1.31
CA VAL A 85 11.82 -3.39 -0.11
C VAL A 85 13.11 -4.20 -0.02
N ASP A 86 13.79 -4.18 1.13
CA ASP A 86 14.84 -5.12 1.47
C ASP A 86 14.23 -6.27 2.30
N LEU A 87 14.06 -7.43 1.69
CA LEU A 87 13.55 -8.64 2.37
C LEU A 87 14.53 -9.23 3.38
N LEU A 88 15.74 -8.62 3.53
CA LEU A 88 16.85 -9.01 4.40
C LEU A 88 17.55 -10.29 3.98
N GLN A 89 16.91 -11.14 3.25
CA GLN A 89 17.42 -12.37 2.65
C GLN A 89 16.74 -12.63 1.29
N LYS A 90 17.25 -13.58 0.54
CA LYS A 90 16.60 -14.02 -0.69
C LYS A 90 15.33 -14.79 -0.37
N GLU A 91 14.21 -14.33 -0.91
CA GLU A 91 12.88 -14.96 -0.79
C GLU A 91 12.36 -15.36 -2.16
N LYS A 92 11.67 -16.52 -2.22
CA LYS A 92 10.90 -16.89 -3.40
C LYS A 92 9.57 -16.15 -3.38
N MET A 93 9.23 -15.48 -4.49
CA MET A 93 8.04 -14.65 -4.61
C MET A 93 7.18 -15.12 -5.77
N ASN A 94 5.91 -15.38 -5.52
CA ASN A 94 4.93 -15.74 -6.54
C ASN A 94 4.11 -14.54 -6.98
N THR A 95 3.68 -13.71 -6.02
CA THR A 95 2.87 -12.51 -6.27
C THR A 95 3.41 -11.32 -5.50
N LEU A 96 3.22 -10.13 -6.08
CA LEU A 96 3.32 -8.84 -5.41
C LEU A 96 1.98 -8.13 -5.61
N THR A 97 1.35 -7.72 -4.52
CA THR A 97 0.09 -7.00 -4.53
C THR A 97 0.23 -5.67 -3.81
N ILE A 98 -0.32 -4.61 -4.40
CA ILE A 98 -0.42 -3.29 -3.76
C ILE A 98 -1.88 -2.88 -3.74
N GLY A 99 -2.41 -2.54 -2.57
CA GLY A 99 -3.73 -1.97 -2.47
C GLY A 99 -3.73 -0.52 -2.94
N CYS A 100 -4.70 -0.17 -3.77
CA CYS A 100 -4.87 1.16 -4.34
C CYS A 100 -6.30 1.63 -4.16
N ILE A 101 -6.50 2.87 -3.71
CA ILE A 101 -7.83 3.47 -3.67
C ILE A 101 -8.05 4.37 -4.87
N THR A 102 -9.24 4.26 -5.46
CA THR A 102 -9.82 5.26 -6.35
C THR A 102 -10.85 6.07 -5.57
N ASN A 103 -10.79 7.40 -5.70
CA ASN A 103 -11.85 8.33 -5.31
C ASN A 103 -11.98 9.38 -6.41
N TYR A 104 -12.85 9.11 -7.38
CA TYR A 104 -13.06 9.94 -8.56
C TYR A 104 -13.33 11.39 -8.19
N GLY A 105 -14.25 11.64 -7.25
CA GLY A 105 -14.63 12.98 -6.82
C GLY A 105 -13.48 13.80 -6.21
N MET A 106 -12.44 13.12 -5.71
CA MET A 106 -11.26 13.75 -5.11
C MET A 106 -10.03 13.76 -6.03
N GLY A 107 -10.13 13.22 -7.25
CA GLY A 107 -9.02 13.11 -8.19
C GLY A 107 -7.94 12.11 -7.74
N VAL A 108 -8.35 11.08 -7.00
CA VAL A 108 -7.49 9.97 -6.60
C VAL A 108 -7.76 8.79 -7.51
N HIS A 109 -6.71 8.30 -8.17
CA HIS A 109 -6.84 7.29 -9.22
C HIS A 109 -5.72 6.25 -9.11
N LYS A 110 -5.92 5.09 -9.74
CA LYS A 110 -4.83 4.14 -9.91
C LYS A 110 -3.75 4.74 -10.83
N PRO A 111 -2.51 4.27 -10.73
CA PRO A 111 -1.44 4.75 -11.59
C PRO A 111 -1.66 4.34 -13.05
N LYS A 112 -0.91 4.97 -13.96
CA LYS A 112 -0.84 4.57 -15.37
C LYS A 112 -0.10 3.24 -15.55
N SER A 113 0.99 3.06 -14.80
CA SER A 113 1.70 1.79 -14.78
C SER A 113 2.36 1.51 -13.44
N ILE A 114 2.61 0.21 -13.19
CA ILE A 114 3.42 -0.29 -12.09
C ILE A 114 4.42 -1.28 -12.65
N ARG A 115 5.72 -0.98 -12.52
CA ARG A 115 6.82 -1.86 -12.89
C ARG A 115 7.49 -2.42 -11.65
N VAL A 116 7.78 -3.72 -11.68
CA VAL A 116 8.52 -4.41 -10.62
C VAL A 116 9.83 -4.95 -11.17
N ALA A 117 10.90 -4.63 -10.46
CA ALA A 117 12.24 -5.14 -10.71
C ALA A 117 12.84 -5.71 -9.42
N VAL A 118 13.76 -6.66 -9.55
CA VAL A 118 14.41 -7.30 -8.42
C VAL A 118 15.93 -7.25 -8.52
N SER A 119 16.57 -7.35 -7.36
CA SER A 119 18.03 -7.36 -7.24
C SER A 119 18.48 -8.24 -6.07
N ASP A 120 19.72 -8.71 -6.12
CA ASP A 120 20.39 -9.39 -5.02
C ASP A 120 21.36 -8.47 -4.26
N ASP A 121 21.78 -7.37 -4.87
CA ASP A 121 22.83 -6.46 -4.38
C ASP A 121 22.38 -5.00 -4.18
N ASN A 122 21.09 -4.71 -4.47
CA ASN A 122 20.51 -3.37 -4.49
C ASN A 122 21.17 -2.39 -5.50
N ALA A 123 21.96 -2.89 -6.41
CA ALA A 123 22.66 -2.10 -7.42
C ALA A 123 22.21 -2.47 -8.83
N THR A 124 22.26 -3.75 -9.18
CA THR A 124 21.87 -4.28 -10.48
C THR A 124 20.47 -4.86 -10.41
N TYR A 125 19.55 -4.26 -11.15
CA TYR A 125 18.15 -4.68 -11.18
C TYR A 125 17.78 -5.32 -12.50
N ARG A 126 16.92 -6.34 -12.44
CA ARG A 126 16.27 -6.96 -13.60
C ARG A 126 14.76 -6.79 -13.49
N ASP A 127 14.12 -6.37 -14.55
CA ASP A 127 12.67 -6.24 -14.63
C ASP A 127 12.01 -7.63 -14.60
N ILE A 128 10.90 -7.73 -13.89
CA ILE A 128 10.10 -8.94 -13.77
C ILE A 128 8.81 -8.82 -14.55
N ASN A 129 8.05 -7.77 -14.27
CA ASN A 129 6.74 -7.57 -14.87
C ASN A 129 6.31 -6.10 -14.76
N GLU A 130 5.36 -5.71 -15.61
CA GLU A 130 4.75 -4.40 -15.61
C GLU A 130 3.23 -4.53 -15.83
N LEU A 131 2.45 -3.75 -15.09
CA LEU A 131 1.03 -3.54 -15.34
C LEU A 131 0.86 -2.16 -15.97
N GLU A 132 0.07 -2.09 -17.02
CA GLU A 132 -0.36 -0.84 -17.65
C GLU A 132 -1.88 -0.77 -17.64
N TYR A 133 -2.42 0.43 -17.47
CA TYR A 133 -3.86 0.66 -17.41
C TYR A 133 -4.29 1.67 -18.45
N THR A 134 -5.45 1.44 -19.06
CA THR A 134 -6.07 2.36 -20.01
C THR A 134 -6.67 3.57 -19.28
N PRO A 135 -6.87 4.70 -19.97
CA PRO A 135 -7.54 5.87 -19.36
C PRO A 135 -8.90 5.53 -18.75
N GLU A 136 -9.68 4.64 -19.36
CA GLU A 136 -11.00 4.21 -18.88
C GLU A 136 -10.88 3.43 -17.55
N GLU A 137 -9.83 2.61 -17.39
CA GLU A 137 -9.56 1.90 -16.16
C GLU A 137 -9.07 2.83 -15.06
N ILE A 138 -8.25 3.83 -15.41
CA ILE A 138 -7.67 4.80 -14.48
C ILE A 138 -8.75 5.73 -13.93
N PHE A 139 -9.52 6.37 -14.83
CA PHE A 139 -10.49 7.40 -14.48
C PHE A 139 -11.90 6.86 -14.26
N ARG A 140 -12.01 5.61 -13.82
CA ARG A 140 -13.29 4.98 -13.49
C ARG A 140 -14.00 5.71 -12.35
N GLU A 141 -15.27 6.03 -12.53
CA GLU A 141 -16.09 6.72 -11.53
C GLU A 141 -16.31 5.87 -10.28
N GLY A 142 -16.46 6.54 -9.13
CA GLY A 142 -16.79 5.93 -7.85
C GLY A 142 -15.69 6.08 -6.80
N THR A 143 -15.91 5.37 -5.68
CA THR A 143 -14.92 5.23 -4.59
C THR A 143 -14.83 3.76 -4.25
N PHE A 144 -13.65 3.19 -4.45
CA PHE A 144 -13.40 1.76 -4.24
C PHE A 144 -11.91 1.49 -4.03
N ILE A 145 -11.59 0.33 -3.46
CA ILE A 145 -10.24 -0.18 -3.29
C ILE A 145 -10.05 -1.36 -4.23
N GLU A 146 -8.89 -1.42 -4.87
CA GLU A 146 -8.47 -2.50 -5.75
C GLU A 146 -7.11 -3.04 -5.33
N ASP A 147 -6.92 -4.33 -5.47
CA ASP A 147 -5.64 -5.00 -5.33
C ASP A 147 -4.96 -5.10 -6.70
N LEU A 148 -3.88 -4.36 -6.88
CA LEU A 148 -3.07 -4.37 -8.09
C LEU A 148 -2.02 -5.47 -7.95
N SER A 149 -2.31 -6.65 -8.52
CA SER A 149 -1.50 -7.86 -8.35
C SER A 149 -0.62 -8.13 -9.56
N ILE A 150 0.66 -8.40 -9.30
CA ILE A 150 1.71 -8.63 -10.29
C ILE A 150 2.27 -10.04 -10.08
N ASP A 151 2.28 -10.83 -11.17
CA ASP A 151 2.90 -12.16 -11.17
C ASP A 151 4.43 -12.02 -11.10
N MET A 152 5.02 -12.52 -10.02
CA MET A 152 6.47 -12.53 -9.77
C MET A 152 7.15 -13.77 -10.34
N ARG A 153 6.42 -14.70 -10.95
CA ARG A 153 6.90 -15.88 -11.67
C ARG A 153 7.80 -16.80 -10.84
N GLY A 154 7.58 -16.89 -9.52
CA GLY A 154 8.42 -17.67 -8.62
C GLY A 154 9.85 -17.15 -8.49
N THR A 155 10.04 -15.85 -8.76
CA THR A 155 11.36 -15.20 -8.70
C THR A 155 11.95 -15.28 -7.29
N VAL A 156 13.26 -15.52 -7.22
CA VAL A 156 14.04 -15.51 -5.98
C VAL A 156 14.97 -14.30 -6.00
N ALA A 157 14.84 -13.42 -5.01
CA ALA A 157 15.71 -12.24 -4.85
C ALA A 157 15.57 -11.65 -3.42
N ARG A 158 16.50 -10.73 -3.07
CA ARG A 158 16.47 -10.02 -1.79
C ARG A 158 15.77 -8.67 -1.88
N TYR A 159 16.04 -7.90 -2.92
CA TYR A 159 15.48 -6.55 -3.08
C TYR A 159 14.39 -6.55 -4.14
N VAL A 160 13.28 -5.89 -3.83
CA VAL A 160 12.15 -5.72 -4.75
C VAL A 160 11.89 -4.23 -4.92
N ARG A 161 12.08 -3.71 -6.13
CA ARG A 161 11.80 -2.33 -6.49
C ARG A 161 10.48 -2.22 -7.19
N VAL A 162 9.64 -1.32 -6.70
CA VAL A 162 8.41 -0.89 -7.36
C VAL A 162 8.62 0.51 -7.91
N THR A 163 8.29 0.70 -9.17
CA THR A 163 8.29 2.02 -9.83
C THR A 163 6.92 2.24 -10.45
N THR A 164 6.36 3.41 -10.24
CA THR A 164 4.99 3.74 -10.66
C THR A 164 4.98 5.05 -11.43
N GLU A 165 4.26 5.07 -12.56
CA GLU A 165 3.93 6.27 -13.30
C GLU A 165 2.52 6.71 -12.92
N GLY A 166 2.36 7.96 -12.45
CA GLY A 166 1.05 8.52 -12.13
C GLY A 166 0.18 8.77 -13.36
N ALA A 167 -1.12 8.97 -13.15
CA ALA A 167 -2.09 9.12 -14.24
C ALA A 167 -2.02 10.49 -14.95
N GLY A 168 -1.25 11.44 -14.41
CA GLY A 168 -1.18 12.80 -14.96
C GLY A 168 -2.35 13.68 -14.49
N GLU A 169 -2.83 14.56 -15.35
CA GLU A 169 -3.97 15.43 -15.07
C GLU A 169 -5.29 14.71 -15.32
N CYS A 170 -6.30 15.09 -14.56
CA CYS A 170 -7.67 14.63 -14.75
C CYS A 170 -8.18 15.10 -16.14
N PRO A 171 -8.85 14.24 -16.92
CA PRO A 171 -9.32 14.56 -18.26
C PRO A 171 -10.42 15.64 -18.27
N ALA A 172 -10.72 16.18 -19.46
CA ALA A 172 -11.61 17.34 -19.62
C ALA A 172 -13.07 17.06 -19.17
N ASP A 173 -13.51 15.83 -19.21
CA ASP A 173 -14.84 15.36 -18.78
C ASP A 173 -14.90 14.93 -17.31
N HIS A 174 -13.76 14.99 -16.61
CA HIS A 174 -13.68 14.68 -15.18
C HIS A 174 -14.29 15.81 -14.34
N VAL A 175 -14.78 15.50 -13.13
CA VAL A 175 -15.30 16.51 -12.17
C VAL A 175 -14.22 17.51 -11.69
N ARG A 176 -12.94 17.22 -11.97
CA ARG A 176 -11.76 18.06 -11.67
C ARG A 176 -10.87 18.23 -12.91
N PRO A 177 -11.37 18.77 -14.02
CA PRO A 177 -10.63 18.82 -15.28
C PRO A 177 -9.32 19.60 -15.15
N GLY A 178 -8.23 19.06 -15.70
CA GLY A 178 -6.90 19.68 -15.69
C GLY A 178 -6.21 19.74 -14.32
N GLN A 179 -6.81 19.21 -13.26
CA GLN A 179 -6.13 19.11 -11.97
C GLN A 179 -5.23 17.88 -11.95
N GLU A 180 -4.08 18.02 -11.31
CA GLU A 180 -3.17 16.90 -11.08
C GLU A 180 -3.88 15.80 -10.28
N SER A 181 -3.86 14.58 -10.81
CA SER A 181 -4.37 13.41 -10.10
C SER A 181 -3.40 12.96 -8.99
N ARG A 182 -3.88 12.11 -8.11
CA ARG A 182 -3.09 11.52 -7.02
C ARG A 182 -3.18 10.00 -7.08
N VAL A 183 -2.10 9.36 -6.65
CA VAL A 183 -2.05 7.91 -6.42
C VAL A 183 -1.94 7.67 -4.92
N CYS A 184 -2.76 6.76 -4.39
CA CYS A 184 -2.71 6.37 -2.99
C CYS A 184 -2.61 4.85 -2.86
N PHE A 185 -1.56 4.39 -2.16
CA PHE A 185 -1.34 2.98 -1.83
C PHE A 185 -1.44 2.76 -0.33
N ASP A 186 -1.95 1.59 0.09
CA ASP A 186 -2.00 1.18 1.50
C ASP A 186 -0.89 0.18 1.85
N GLU A 187 -0.98 -1.04 1.38
CA GLU A 187 -0.13 -2.13 1.83
C GLU A 187 0.54 -2.83 0.64
N LEU A 188 1.84 -3.12 0.80
CA LEU A 188 2.62 -3.95 -0.10
C LEU A 188 2.63 -5.38 0.43
N ILE A 189 2.08 -6.30 -0.32
CA ILE A 189 1.98 -7.71 0.01
C ILE A 189 2.85 -8.51 -0.94
N ILE A 190 3.81 -9.30 -0.41
CA ILE A 190 4.67 -10.21 -1.18
C ILE A 190 4.47 -11.64 -0.66
N GLU A 191 4.11 -12.55 -1.57
CA GLU A 191 3.85 -13.96 -1.28
C GLU A 191 4.72 -14.92 -2.08
#